data_f631354f285028419e45f9320da5e52a
#
_entry.id   f631354f285028419e45f9320da5e52a
#
_cell.length_a   1.000
_cell.length_b   1.000
_cell.length_c   1.000
_cell.angle_alpha   90.00
_cell.angle_beta   90.00
_cell.angle_gamma   90.00
#
_symmetry.space_group_name_H-M   'P 1'
#
loop_
_entity.id
_entity.type
_entity.pdbx_description
1 polymer ?
#
loop_
_entity_poly.entity_id
_entity_poly.type
_entity_poly.pdbx_seq_one_letter_code
_entity_poly.pdbx_strand_id
1 'polypeptide(L)'
;PEALTLALKKAEEVQADIVFGTDPDSDRIGIAVRNLQGKMELLNGNQTMLLMTKYLLDKWKEKGEKTGREFIASTIVSTPMMQKLADAYGVEYKEGLTGFKWIAKMIKDFPDQQFIGGGEESFGYMVGDFVRDKDAETSALLAMGIAAEAKAKGSSFFKEMLKMYQEFGLYQEYLISVVKKGISGAEEINQ
;
A
#
# COMPACT_ATOMS: atom_id res chain seq x y z
N PRO A 1 8.95 12.92 1.07
CA PRO A 1 10.40 12.62 1.11
C PRO A 1 11.12 13.44 2.17
N GLU A 2 10.90 14.76 2.26
CA GLU A 2 11.60 15.64 3.22
C GLU A 2 11.33 15.27 4.67
N ALA A 3 10.09 14.92 5.02
CA ALA A 3 9.71 14.51 6.37
C ALA A 3 10.50 13.31 6.90
N LEU A 4 10.95 12.40 6.03
CA LEU A 4 11.72 11.21 6.41
C LEU A 4 13.25 11.42 6.42
N THR A 5 13.76 12.59 6.08
CA THR A 5 15.22 12.83 5.91
C THR A 5 16.02 12.44 7.16
N LEU A 6 15.56 12.86 8.35
CA LEU A 6 16.25 12.53 9.61
C LEU A 6 16.17 11.04 9.95
N ALA A 7 15.01 10.41 9.70
CA ALA A 7 14.82 8.99 9.93
C ALA A 7 15.69 8.15 8.98
N LEU A 8 15.81 8.54 7.71
CA LEU A 8 16.67 7.87 6.73
C LEU A 8 18.15 7.99 7.12
N LYS A 9 18.59 9.18 7.57
CA LYS A 9 19.95 9.35 8.10
C LYS A 9 20.21 8.45 9.29
N LYS A 10 19.27 8.38 10.23
CA LYS A 10 19.38 7.50 11.41
C LYS A 10 19.40 6.02 11.02
N ALA A 11 18.61 5.64 10.03
CA ALA A 11 18.58 4.27 9.51
C ALA A 11 19.94 3.83 8.96
N GLU A 12 20.67 4.72 8.29
CA GLU A 12 22.02 4.41 7.82
C GLU A 12 23.01 4.24 8.99
N GLU A 13 22.92 5.08 10.02
CA GLU A 13 23.78 4.97 11.20
C GLU A 13 23.58 3.64 11.95
N VAL A 14 22.32 3.19 12.11
CA VAL A 14 22.00 1.96 12.88
C VAL A 14 21.83 0.72 11.99
N GLN A 15 22.05 0.86 10.69
CA GLN A 15 21.88 -0.22 9.70
C GLN A 15 20.48 -0.85 9.74
N ALA A 16 19.44 -0.03 9.87
CA ALA A 16 18.05 -0.50 9.85
C ALA A 16 17.68 -1.14 8.51
N ASP A 17 16.85 -2.16 8.53
CA ASP A 17 16.32 -2.82 7.33
C ASP A 17 15.13 -2.06 6.73
N ILE A 18 14.36 -1.36 7.59
CA ILE A 18 13.13 -0.65 7.23
C ILE A 18 12.96 0.61 8.08
N VAL A 19 12.33 1.61 7.51
CA VAL A 19 11.96 2.89 8.16
C VAL A 19 10.50 3.17 7.90
N PHE A 20 9.80 3.63 8.93
CA PHE A 20 8.44 4.14 8.83
C PHE A 20 8.37 5.61 9.20
N GLY A 21 7.43 6.32 8.59
CA GLY A 21 7.00 7.62 9.02
C GLY A 21 5.50 7.76 8.81
N THR A 22 4.79 8.21 9.83
CA THR A 22 3.37 8.53 9.76
C THR A 22 3.17 10.03 9.62
N ASP A 23 2.02 10.44 9.13
CA ASP A 23 1.57 11.81 9.26
C ASP A 23 1.01 12.07 10.69
N PRO A 24 0.71 13.34 11.05
CA PRO A 24 0.37 13.68 12.42
C PRO A 24 -0.93 13.05 12.96
N ASP A 25 -1.86 12.70 12.09
CA ASP A 25 -3.13 12.04 12.43
C ASP A 25 -3.07 10.51 12.24
N SER A 26 -1.88 9.98 11.91
CA SER A 26 -1.58 8.53 11.80
C SER A 26 -2.51 7.77 10.85
N ASP A 27 -2.96 8.40 9.77
CA ASP A 27 -3.79 7.75 8.76
C ASP A 27 -2.99 7.30 7.51
N ARG A 28 -1.76 7.79 7.32
CA ARG A 28 -0.86 7.44 6.21
C ARG A 28 0.51 7.00 6.71
N ILE A 29 1.14 6.11 5.95
CA ILE A 29 2.46 5.59 6.28
C ILE A 29 3.41 5.66 5.09
N GLY A 30 4.53 6.36 5.25
CA GLY A 30 5.67 6.29 4.34
C GLY A 30 6.62 5.18 4.77
N ILE A 31 7.07 4.35 3.83
CA ILE A 31 7.96 3.22 4.08
C ILE A 31 9.21 3.35 3.22
N ALA A 32 10.38 3.25 3.84
CA ALA A 32 11.64 3.10 3.14
C ALA A 32 12.33 1.80 3.54
N VAL A 33 12.95 1.14 2.59
CA VAL A 33 13.58 -0.19 2.74
C VAL A 33 14.95 -0.22 2.06
N ARG A 34 15.81 -1.15 2.45
CA ARG A 34 17.09 -1.33 1.74
C ARG A 34 16.88 -2.00 0.40
N ASN A 35 17.35 -1.35 -0.67
CA ASN A 35 17.37 -1.88 -2.02
C ASN A 35 18.51 -2.91 -2.20
N LEU A 36 18.66 -3.42 -3.43
CA LEU A 36 19.70 -4.43 -3.74
C LEU A 36 21.14 -3.92 -3.57
N GLN A 37 21.34 -2.60 -3.60
CA GLN A 37 22.63 -1.95 -3.37
C GLN A 37 22.87 -1.63 -1.89
N GLY A 38 21.95 -2.00 -0.99
CA GLY A 38 22.01 -1.73 0.43
C GLY A 38 21.67 -0.30 0.84
N LYS A 39 21.16 0.53 -0.08
CA LYS A 39 20.75 1.91 0.18
C LYS A 39 19.28 1.97 0.55
N MET A 40 18.93 2.91 1.44
CA MET A 40 17.53 3.17 1.77
C MET A 40 16.81 3.78 0.57
N GLU A 41 15.70 3.19 0.19
CA GLU A 41 14.85 3.59 -0.92
C GLU A 41 13.41 3.75 -0.43
N LEU A 42 12.84 4.94 -0.66
CA LEU A 42 11.45 5.23 -0.32
C LEU A 42 10.52 4.59 -1.35
N LEU A 43 9.60 3.77 -0.88
CA LEU A 43 8.57 3.18 -1.70
C LEU A 43 7.41 4.17 -1.93
N ASN A 44 6.80 4.13 -3.09
CA ASN A 44 5.57 4.88 -3.33
C ASN A 44 4.34 4.15 -2.74
N GLY A 45 3.21 4.84 -2.66
CA GLY A 45 2.00 4.27 -2.05
C GLY A 45 1.47 3.06 -2.79
N ASN A 46 1.55 3.02 -4.12
CA ASN A 46 1.16 1.84 -4.91
C ASN A 46 2.01 0.61 -4.58
N GLN A 47 3.33 0.77 -4.49
CA GLN A 47 4.25 -0.32 -4.15
C GLN A 47 3.98 -0.89 -2.76
N THR A 48 3.77 0.01 -1.79
CA THR A 48 3.46 -0.35 -0.42
C THR A 48 2.12 -1.07 -0.32
N MET A 49 1.08 -0.51 -0.92
CA MET A 49 -0.27 -1.08 -0.97
C MET A 49 -0.27 -2.47 -1.59
N LEU A 50 0.39 -2.64 -2.75
CA LEU A 50 0.44 -3.91 -3.46
C LEU A 50 1.09 -5.00 -2.61
N LEU A 51 2.24 -4.71 -2.00
CA LEU A 51 2.95 -5.73 -1.21
C LEU A 51 2.20 -6.08 0.07
N MET A 52 1.61 -5.10 0.74
CA MET A 52 0.77 -5.34 1.92
C MET A 52 -0.46 -6.17 1.56
N THR A 53 -1.13 -5.85 0.45
CA THR A 53 -2.31 -6.60 -0.03
C THR A 53 -1.93 -8.04 -0.41
N LYS A 54 -0.84 -8.23 -1.15
CA LYS A 54 -0.35 -9.57 -1.51
C LYS A 54 -0.07 -10.40 -0.25
N TYR A 55 0.62 -9.83 0.73
CA TYR A 55 0.93 -10.52 1.98
C TYR A 55 -0.32 -10.93 2.75
N LEU A 56 -1.32 -10.05 2.85
CA LEU A 56 -2.61 -10.39 3.46
C LEU A 56 -3.31 -11.53 2.72
N LEU A 57 -3.32 -11.50 1.40
CA LEU A 57 -3.90 -12.56 0.58
C LEU A 57 -3.15 -13.89 0.73
N ASP A 58 -1.81 -13.86 0.83
CA ASP A 58 -1.00 -15.05 1.13
C ASP A 58 -1.40 -15.66 2.47
N LYS A 59 -1.44 -14.84 3.53
CA LYS A 59 -1.82 -15.28 4.87
C LYS A 59 -3.25 -15.79 4.95
N TRP A 60 -4.15 -15.15 4.24
CA TRP A 60 -5.53 -15.57 4.15
C TRP A 60 -5.66 -16.92 3.42
N LYS A 61 -4.94 -17.11 2.32
CA LYS A 61 -4.86 -18.39 1.60
C LYS A 61 -4.25 -19.51 2.46
N GLU A 62 -3.18 -19.20 3.23
CA GLU A 62 -2.55 -20.16 4.15
C GLU A 62 -3.52 -20.65 5.23
N LYS A 63 -4.42 -19.79 5.73
CA LYS A 63 -5.45 -20.18 6.71
C LYS A 63 -6.52 -21.13 6.16
N GLY A 64 -6.69 -21.16 4.84
CA GLY A 64 -7.68 -22.04 4.20
C GLY A 64 -9.15 -21.62 4.43
N GLU A 65 -9.40 -20.41 4.87
CA GLU A 65 -10.73 -19.87 5.23
C GLU A 65 -11.47 -19.23 4.04
N LYS A 66 -11.23 -19.72 2.82
CA LYS A 66 -11.84 -19.14 1.62
C LYS A 66 -13.34 -19.41 1.57
N THR A 67 -14.15 -18.35 1.61
CA THR A 67 -15.61 -18.42 1.52
C THR A 67 -16.15 -18.09 0.12
N GLY A 68 -15.31 -17.51 -0.76
CA GLY A 68 -15.68 -17.00 -2.09
C GLY A 68 -16.39 -15.64 -2.04
N ARG A 69 -16.38 -14.98 -0.89
CA ARG A 69 -17.00 -13.65 -0.66
C ARG A 69 -16.01 -12.58 -0.28
N GLU A 70 -14.73 -12.88 -0.41
CA GLU A 70 -13.64 -11.96 -0.07
C GLU A 70 -13.42 -10.93 -1.17
N PHE A 71 -13.07 -9.72 -0.76
CA PHE A 71 -12.68 -8.68 -1.69
C PHE A 71 -11.52 -7.83 -1.17
N ILE A 72 -10.79 -7.25 -2.12
CA ILE A 72 -9.81 -6.18 -1.91
C ILE A 72 -10.29 -4.93 -2.63
N ALA A 73 -9.83 -3.76 -2.21
CA ALA A 73 -10.29 -2.51 -2.80
C ALA A 73 -9.18 -1.48 -2.95
N SER A 74 -9.30 -0.62 -3.96
CA SER A 74 -8.51 0.60 -4.08
C SER A 74 -9.27 1.69 -4.86
N THR A 75 -8.59 2.78 -5.18
CA THR A 75 -9.18 3.88 -5.94
C THR A 75 -8.81 3.81 -7.42
N ILE A 76 -9.63 4.43 -8.28
CA ILE A 76 -9.43 4.48 -9.74
C ILE A 76 -8.09 5.12 -10.15
N VAL A 77 -7.48 5.93 -9.28
CA VAL A 77 -6.17 6.56 -9.52
C VAL A 77 -5.00 5.72 -9.01
N SER A 78 -5.29 4.59 -8.37
CA SER A 78 -4.30 3.63 -7.89
C SER A 78 -3.88 2.65 -8.99
N THR A 79 -2.88 1.82 -8.70
CA THR A 79 -2.33 0.89 -9.67
C THR A 79 -3.33 -0.19 -10.12
N PRO A 80 -3.46 -0.45 -11.44
CA PRO A 80 -4.32 -1.52 -11.94
C PRO A 80 -3.82 -2.93 -11.59
N MET A 81 -2.63 -3.07 -11.03
CA MET A 81 -2.10 -4.36 -10.55
C MET A 81 -2.94 -4.95 -9.41
N MET A 82 -3.73 -4.14 -8.70
CA MET A 82 -4.68 -4.63 -7.69
C MET A 82 -5.68 -5.62 -8.29
N GLN A 83 -6.19 -5.37 -9.50
CA GLN A 83 -7.05 -6.32 -10.21
C GLN A 83 -6.32 -7.64 -10.50
N LYS A 84 -5.03 -7.58 -10.90
CA LYS A 84 -4.24 -8.80 -11.15
C LYS A 84 -4.04 -9.66 -9.90
N LEU A 85 -3.84 -9.00 -8.76
CA LEU A 85 -3.79 -9.72 -7.48
C LEU A 85 -5.13 -10.39 -7.17
N ALA A 86 -6.24 -9.67 -7.29
CA ALA A 86 -7.57 -10.23 -7.06
C ALA A 86 -7.83 -11.46 -7.93
N ASP A 87 -7.54 -11.37 -9.23
CA ASP A 87 -7.71 -12.47 -10.20
C ASP A 87 -6.88 -13.70 -9.79
N ALA A 88 -5.61 -13.51 -9.42
CA ALA A 88 -4.71 -14.60 -9.06
C ALA A 88 -5.10 -15.32 -7.76
N TYR A 89 -5.67 -14.59 -6.80
CA TYR A 89 -6.14 -15.17 -5.54
C TYR A 89 -7.60 -15.59 -5.59
N GLY A 90 -8.32 -15.26 -6.68
CA GLY A 90 -9.73 -15.58 -6.88
C GLY A 90 -10.61 -14.89 -5.83
N VAL A 91 -10.31 -13.62 -5.54
CA VAL A 91 -11.11 -12.70 -4.74
C VAL A 91 -11.67 -11.59 -5.62
N GLU A 92 -12.70 -10.90 -5.16
CA GLU A 92 -13.26 -9.77 -5.92
C GLU A 92 -12.36 -8.53 -5.75
N TYR A 93 -12.20 -7.75 -6.81
CA TYR A 93 -11.62 -6.41 -6.73
C TYR A 93 -12.71 -5.36 -6.87
N LYS A 94 -12.75 -4.43 -5.94
CA LYS A 94 -13.65 -3.28 -5.98
C LYS A 94 -12.87 -1.99 -6.14
N GLU A 95 -13.23 -1.24 -7.16
CA GLU A 95 -12.61 0.05 -7.46
C GLU A 95 -13.56 1.20 -7.10
N GLY A 96 -13.05 2.17 -6.35
CA GLY A 96 -13.79 3.37 -5.96
C GLY A 96 -13.25 4.64 -6.57
N LEU A 97 -13.97 5.73 -6.39
CA LEU A 97 -13.45 7.06 -6.67
C LEU A 97 -12.37 7.43 -5.64
N THR A 98 -11.62 8.50 -5.91
CA THR A 98 -10.60 9.02 -5.00
C THR A 98 -11.20 9.37 -3.63
N GLY A 99 -10.56 8.90 -2.57
CA GLY A 99 -10.94 9.13 -1.19
C GLY A 99 -11.44 7.88 -0.47
N PHE A 100 -10.88 7.64 0.69
CA PHE A 100 -11.08 6.42 1.49
C PHE A 100 -12.54 6.15 1.89
N LYS A 101 -13.37 7.19 1.94
CA LYS A 101 -14.83 7.07 2.15
C LYS A 101 -15.50 6.08 1.18
N TRP A 102 -14.95 5.91 -0.02
CA TRP A 102 -15.51 4.98 -1.00
C TRP A 102 -15.19 3.54 -0.66
N ILE A 103 -13.98 3.27 -0.15
CA ILE A 103 -13.61 1.93 0.35
C ILE A 103 -14.47 1.58 1.58
N ALA A 104 -14.59 2.50 2.54
CA ALA A 104 -15.47 2.32 3.70
C ALA A 104 -16.94 2.11 3.30
N LYS A 105 -17.41 2.81 2.26
CA LYS A 105 -18.74 2.62 1.69
C LYS A 105 -18.92 1.21 1.10
N MET A 106 -17.93 0.68 0.39
CA MET A 106 -18.00 -0.68 -0.15
C MET A 106 -18.19 -1.71 0.97
N ILE A 107 -17.47 -1.60 2.08
CA ILE A 107 -17.63 -2.47 3.24
C ILE A 107 -19.06 -2.38 3.79
N LYS A 108 -19.61 -1.17 3.86
CA LYS A 108 -20.99 -0.95 4.34
C LYS A 108 -22.04 -1.51 3.38
N ASP A 109 -21.85 -1.33 2.07
CA ASP A 109 -22.83 -1.72 1.04
C ASP A 109 -22.84 -3.24 0.79
N PHE A 110 -21.75 -3.93 1.12
CA PHE A 110 -21.60 -5.37 0.94
C PHE A 110 -21.33 -6.09 2.28
N PRO A 111 -22.28 -6.05 3.23
CA PRO A 111 -22.06 -6.57 4.59
C PRO A 111 -21.85 -8.08 4.67
N ASP A 112 -22.27 -8.82 3.64
CA ASP A 112 -22.08 -10.28 3.53
C ASP A 112 -20.73 -10.66 2.92
N GLN A 113 -19.93 -9.68 2.49
CA GLN A 113 -18.59 -9.87 1.94
C GLN A 113 -17.53 -9.55 2.99
N GLN A 114 -16.38 -10.19 2.86
CA GLN A 114 -15.23 -9.99 3.74
C GLN A 114 -14.17 -9.12 3.07
N PHE A 115 -13.95 -7.93 3.60
CA PHE A 115 -12.86 -7.07 3.17
C PHE A 115 -11.54 -7.59 3.75
N ILE A 116 -10.58 -7.89 2.88
CA ILE A 116 -9.24 -8.37 3.29
C ILE A 116 -8.30 -7.20 3.56
N GLY A 117 -8.26 -6.24 2.66
CA GLY A 117 -7.42 -5.05 2.76
C GLY A 117 -7.46 -4.22 1.50
N GLY A 118 -6.96 -3.02 1.59
CA GLY A 118 -6.89 -2.12 0.45
C GLY A 118 -6.41 -0.73 0.84
N GLY A 119 -6.17 0.10 -0.15
CA GLY A 119 -5.57 1.40 0.09
C GLY A 119 -5.62 2.33 -1.11
N GLU A 120 -4.83 3.37 -0.99
CA GLU A 120 -4.67 4.43 -1.98
C GLU A 120 -3.20 4.64 -2.33
N GLU A 121 -2.94 5.14 -3.52
CA GLU A 121 -1.59 5.56 -3.97
C GLU A 121 -0.99 6.66 -3.08
N SER A 122 -1.84 7.37 -2.33
CA SER A 122 -1.49 8.45 -1.40
C SER A 122 -1.11 7.96 0.01
N PHE A 123 -0.60 6.71 0.12
CA PHE A 123 -0.05 6.12 1.35
C PHE A 123 -1.06 5.72 2.42
N GLY A 124 -2.36 5.82 2.17
CA GLY A 124 -3.41 5.31 3.06
C GLY A 124 -3.65 3.83 2.82
N TYR A 125 -3.74 3.03 3.90
CA TYR A 125 -4.04 1.61 3.83
C TYR A 125 -4.92 1.17 4.99
N MET A 126 -5.74 0.14 4.76
CA MET A 126 -6.62 -0.44 5.76
C MET A 126 -6.51 -1.96 5.74
N VAL A 127 -6.29 -2.55 6.91
CA VAL A 127 -6.20 -4.00 7.14
C VAL A 127 -7.51 -4.50 7.70
N GLY A 128 -8.26 -5.29 6.91
CA GLY A 128 -9.57 -5.76 7.34
C GLY A 128 -10.56 -4.60 7.58
N ASP A 129 -11.64 -4.87 8.30
CA ASP A 129 -12.77 -3.94 8.50
C ASP A 129 -13.01 -3.49 9.95
N PHE A 130 -12.08 -3.81 10.85
CA PHE A 130 -12.21 -3.48 12.27
C PHE A 130 -12.00 -1.98 12.56
N VAL A 131 -11.21 -1.29 11.75
CA VAL A 131 -11.16 0.18 11.66
C VAL A 131 -11.59 0.56 10.24
N ARG A 132 -12.64 1.37 10.11
CA ARG A 132 -13.21 1.70 8.79
C ARG A 132 -12.67 3.00 8.22
N ASP A 133 -11.39 3.21 8.38
CA ASP A 133 -10.59 4.28 7.79
C ASP A 133 -9.14 3.80 7.64
N LYS A 134 -8.33 4.62 7.00
CA LYS A 134 -6.88 4.43 6.90
C LYS A 134 -6.26 4.35 8.29
N ASP A 135 -5.32 3.44 8.47
CA ASP A 135 -4.68 3.23 9.76
C ASP A 135 -3.19 2.93 9.56
N ALA A 136 -2.35 3.91 9.90
CA ALA A 136 -0.91 3.78 9.76
C ALA A 136 -0.29 2.84 10.79
N GLU A 137 -0.92 2.66 11.97
CA GLU A 137 -0.39 1.79 13.03
C GLU A 137 -0.49 0.31 12.64
N THR A 138 -1.66 -0.14 12.18
CA THR A 138 -1.82 -1.50 11.67
C THR A 138 -1.03 -1.73 10.39
N SER A 139 -0.90 -0.71 9.53
CA SER A 139 -0.07 -0.77 8.33
C SER A 139 1.42 -0.91 8.67
N ALA A 140 1.91 -0.21 9.70
CA ALA A 140 3.29 -0.36 10.20
C ALA A 140 3.52 -1.77 10.75
N LEU A 141 2.60 -2.29 11.56
CA LEU A 141 2.66 -3.65 12.08
C LEU A 141 2.71 -4.69 10.94
N LEU A 142 1.87 -4.52 9.92
CA LEU A 142 1.85 -5.39 8.75
C LEU A 142 3.19 -5.34 7.99
N ALA A 143 3.71 -4.14 7.73
CA ALA A 143 4.99 -3.96 7.05
C ALA A 143 6.17 -4.53 7.84
N MET A 144 6.17 -4.41 9.18
CA MET A 144 7.15 -5.08 10.04
C MET A 144 7.06 -6.60 9.92
N GLY A 145 5.85 -7.15 9.89
CA GLY A 145 5.61 -8.59 9.68
C GLY A 145 6.20 -9.08 8.36
N ILE A 146 5.96 -8.35 7.27
CA ILE A 146 6.53 -8.65 5.95
C ILE A 146 8.06 -8.63 6.00
N ALA A 147 8.65 -7.58 6.59
CA ALA A 147 10.10 -7.44 6.67
C ALA A 147 10.74 -8.55 7.52
N ALA A 148 10.15 -8.88 8.67
CA ALA A 148 10.63 -9.92 9.57
C ALA A 148 10.56 -11.31 8.94
N GLU A 149 9.45 -11.65 8.30
CA GLU A 149 9.28 -12.93 7.61
C GLU A 149 10.21 -13.05 6.40
N ALA A 150 10.36 -12.00 5.60
CA ALA A 150 11.30 -11.97 4.51
C ALA A 150 12.74 -12.19 4.99
N LYS A 151 13.15 -11.50 6.06
CA LYS A 151 14.48 -11.65 6.67
C LYS A 151 14.72 -13.06 7.19
N ALA A 152 13.75 -13.67 7.86
CA ALA A 152 13.82 -15.04 8.34
C ALA A 152 14.02 -16.06 7.21
N LYS A 153 13.53 -15.77 6.01
CA LYS A 153 13.68 -16.57 4.79
C LYS A 153 14.94 -16.21 3.96
N GLY A 154 15.83 -15.38 4.48
CA GLY A 154 17.03 -14.91 3.74
C GLY A 154 16.72 -13.93 2.59
N SER A 155 15.57 -13.30 2.64
CA SER A 155 15.10 -12.30 1.68
C SER A 155 15.06 -10.89 2.31
N SER A 156 14.38 -9.95 1.68
CA SER A 156 14.13 -8.62 2.22
C SER A 156 12.79 -8.09 1.69
N PHE A 157 12.25 -7.05 2.32
CA PHE A 157 11.04 -6.40 1.85
C PHE A 157 11.15 -5.99 0.36
N PHE A 158 12.27 -5.41 -0.03
CA PHE A 158 12.54 -5.02 -1.41
C PHE A 158 12.56 -6.21 -2.38
N LYS A 159 13.19 -7.33 -1.97
CA LYS A 159 13.21 -8.56 -2.78
C LYS A 159 11.82 -9.18 -2.93
N GLU A 160 10.98 -9.13 -1.89
CA GLU A 160 9.59 -9.60 -1.98
C GLU A 160 8.78 -8.75 -2.98
N MET A 161 9.00 -7.42 -3.00
CA MET A 161 8.42 -6.55 -4.01
C MET A 161 8.88 -6.92 -5.43
N LEU A 162 10.16 -7.19 -5.64
CA LEU A 162 10.66 -7.62 -6.94
C LEU A 162 10.08 -8.97 -7.38
N LYS A 163 9.94 -9.93 -6.47
CA LYS A 163 9.28 -11.22 -6.75
C LYS A 163 7.81 -11.01 -7.16
N MET A 164 7.10 -10.12 -6.49
CA MET A 164 5.74 -9.76 -6.86
C MET A 164 5.67 -9.22 -8.30
N TYR A 165 6.60 -8.33 -8.69
CA TYR A 165 6.68 -7.85 -10.07
C TYR A 165 7.05 -8.94 -11.08
N GLN A 166 7.90 -9.89 -10.71
CA GLN A 166 8.20 -11.04 -11.57
C GLN A 166 6.98 -11.93 -11.80
N GLU A 167 6.14 -12.10 -10.77
CA GLU A 167 4.95 -12.95 -10.82
C GLU A 167 3.78 -12.29 -11.57
N PHE A 168 3.52 -11.00 -11.33
CA PHE A 168 2.31 -10.31 -11.81
C PHE A 168 2.57 -9.28 -12.91
N GLY A 169 3.82 -9.01 -13.24
CA GLY A 169 4.23 -7.96 -14.17
C GLY A 169 4.70 -6.68 -13.47
N LEU A 170 5.50 -5.89 -14.16
CA LEU A 170 5.95 -4.58 -13.69
C LEU A 170 4.90 -3.53 -14.01
N TYR A 171 4.39 -2.89 -12.98
CA TYR A 171 3.55 -1.71 -13.06
C TYR A 171 4.31 -0.51 -12.49
N GLN A 172 4.36 0.56 -13.27
CA GLN A 172 5.05 1.78 -12.86
C GLN A 172 4.18 2.97 -13.23
N GLU A 173 3.62 3.57 -12.22
CA GLU A 173 2.81 4.76 -12.32
C GLU A 173 3.69 6.01 -12.16
N TYR A 174 3.28 7.10 -12.77
CA TYR A 174 3.93 8.38 -12.66
C TYR A 174 2.91 9.47 -12.32
N LEU A 175 3.18 10.21 -11.24
CA LEU A 175 2.36 11.35 -10.82
C LEU A 175 2.88 12.63 -11.47
N ILE A 176 2.03 13.28 -12.28
CA ILE A 176 2.27 14.63 -12.78
C ILE A 176 1.50 15.60 -11.89
N SER A 177 2.22 16.38 -11.10
CA SER A 177 1.62 17.41 -10.24
C SER A 177 1.74 18.77 -10.91
N VAL A 178 0.61 19.38 -11.21
CA VAL A 178 0.54 20.75 -11.78
C VAL A 178 0.03 21.69 -10.71
N VAL A 179 0.87 22.68 -10.33
CA VAL A 179 0.53 23.70 -9.35
C VAL A 179 0.53 25.06 -10.04
N LYS A 180 -0.60 25.76 -10.04
CA LYS A 180 -0.76 27.13 -10.51
C LYS A 180 -1.19 28.01 -9.35
N LYS A 181 -0.44 29.11 -9.12
CA LYS A 181 -0.73 30.05 -8.05
C LYS A 181 -1.59 31.23 -8.55
N GLY A 182 -2.41 31.78 -7.65
CA GLY A 182 -3.24 32.95 -7.92
C GLY A 182 -4.66 32.60 -8.33
N ILE A 183 -5.49 33.65 -8.48
CA ILE A 183 -6.93 33.52 -8.77
C ILE A 183 -7.17 32.88 -10.15
N SER A 184 -6.33 33.20 -11.14
CA SER A 184 -6.39 32.63 -12.49
C SER A 184 -5.86 31.19 -12.59
N GLY A 185 -5.23 30.67 -11.53
CA GLY A 185 -4.59 29.36 -11.58
C GLY A 185 -5.55 28.22 -11.87
N ALA A 186 -6.79 28.28 -11.36
CA ALA A 186 -7.81 27.29 -11.65
C ALA A 186 -8.25 27.30 -13.12
N GLU A 187 -8.36 28.45 -13.75
CA GLU A 187 -8.69 28.60 -15.16
C GLU A 187 -7.56 28.06 -16.05
N GLU A 188 -6.30 28.33 -15.68
CA GLU A 188 -5.12 27.83 -16.41
C GLU A 188 -4.95 26.29 -16.30
N ILE A 189 -5.41 25.67 -15.22
CA ILE A 189 -5.35 24.21 -15.05
C ILE A 189 -6.43 23.52 -15.88
N ASN A 190 -7.56 24.19 -16.11
CA ASN A 190 -8.69 23.64 -16.87
C ASN A 190 -8.58 23.81 -18.40
N GLN A 191 -7.57 24.50 -18.88
CA GLN A 191 -7.25 24.64 -20.32
C GLN A 191 -6.36 23.50 -20.80
#